data_1cc778d722a0f8ba48bc822b581262dc
#
_entry.id   1cc778d722a0f8ba48bc822b581262dc
#
_cell.length_a   1.000
_cell.length_b   1.000
_cell.length_c   1.000
_cell.angle_alpha   90.00
_cell.angle_beta   90.00
_cell.angle_gamma   90.00
#
_symmetry.space_group_name_H-M   'P 1'
#
loop_
_entity.id
_entity.type
_entity.pdbx_description
1 polymer ?
#
loop_
_entity_poly.entity_id
_entity_poly.type
_entity_poly.pdbx_seq_one_letter_code
_entity_poly.pdbx_strand_id
1 'polypeptide(L)'
;MDASRVIGAEAVEDARRKGRIVFEVLPGDIVTALAQEAAQRLGIRLVDGPLEKPALIRTDGAASMRRALYRRSPKWVAPAKAPRKARRLGKLTLVGAGGVGGTVAHLGALSDIAHEITLIDITPGMAAALAMDLNHTAGITGAKTQCTGGTSLDLLAGADVVVVTAGRARSPGMSRADLITTNARVIRQTAEAIRAQAPDAIVIVVTNPLDEMTVEMLRATGFARERVLGMAGTLDSARFRTALARAAGVDARDVEAITLGSHGAEMAPITSRATIKGRALEVFLSTEQIDDCVHDAVTGGGQVVALKKTGSATIAPAHAVIEVLDHIRGARTGPVPVSILLRGEYGIHDVVLGVPAFLGATGLLKIEELRLNATETHNLQAAAAAIRERLGL
;
A
#
# COMPACT_ATOMS: atom_id res chain seq x y z
N MET A 1 25.42 -16.17 -53.27
CA MET A 1 24.25 -15.29 -53.57
C MET A 1 23.14 -15.81 -52.67
N ASP A 2 22.92 -15.16 -51.54
CA ASP A 2 21.81 -15.52 -50.66
C ASP A 2 20.48 -15.13 -51.37
N ALA A 3 19.56 -16.08 -51.39
CA ALA A 3 18.25 -15.89 -52.02
C ALA A 3 17.49 -14.80 -51.31
N SER A 4 17.04 -13.77 -52.01
CA SER A 4 16.18 -12.71 -51.49
C SER A 4 14.94 -13.32 -50.82
N ARG A 5 14.74 -13.05 -49.57
CA ARG A 5 13.59 -13.53 -48.77
C ARG A 5 12.39 -12.64 -49.08
N VAL A 6 11.23 -13.26 -49.33
CA VAL A 6 9.97 -12.51 -49.47
C VAL A 6 9.25 -12.53 -48.11
N ILE A 7 9.00 -11.35 -47.56
CA ILE A 7 8.29 -11.16 -46.31
C ILE A 7 6.83 -10.90 -46.61
N GLY A 8 5.97 -11.90 -46.30
CA GLY A 8 4.51 -11.82 -46.40
C GLY A 8 3.85 -11.43 -45.07
N ALA A 9 2.53 -11.19 -45.12
CA ALA A 9 1.72 -10.86 -43.93
C ALA A 9 1.84 -11.91 -42.82
N GLU A 10 1.89 -13.17 -43.19
CA GLU A 10 1.98 -14.29 -42.24
C GLU A 10 3.25 -14.25 -41.40
N ALA A 11 4.38 -13.83 -41.94
CA ALA A 11 5.64 -13.67 -41.22
C ALA A 11 5.55 -12.57 -40.17
N VAL A 12 4.84 -11.49 -40.47
CA VAL A 12 4.61 -10.38 -39.52
C VAL A 12 3.63 -10.79 -38.42
N GLU A 13 2.57 -11.52 -38.76
CA GLU A 13 1.60 -12.06 -37.81
C GLU A 13 2.23 -13.07 -36.83
N ASP A 14 3.11 -13.94 -37.38
CA ASP A 14 3.85 -14.89 -36.53
C ASP A 14 4.82 -14.17 -35.57
N ALA A 15 5.49 -13.12 -36.04
CA ALA A 15 6.31 -12.30 -35.15
C ALA A 15 5.49 -11.67 -34.03
N ARG A 16 4.25 -11.24 -34.31
CA ARG A 16 3.35 -10.70 -33.29
C ARG A 16 2.90 -11.75 -32.30
N ARG A 17 2.54 -12.96 -32.77
CA ARG A 17 2.21 -14.10 -31.88
C ARG A 17 3.35 -14.45 -30.94
N LYS A 18 4.61 -14.27 -31.38
CA LYS A 18 5.82 -14.45 -30.57
C LYS A 18 6.17 -13.24 -29.69
N GLY A 19 5.27 -12.25 -29.56
CA GLY A 19 5.45 -11.07 -28.69
C GLY A 19 6.43 -10.02 -29.24
N ARG A 20 6.80 -10.08 -30.52
CA ARG A 20 7.70 -9.09 -31.11
C ARG A 20 6.94 -7.84 -31.52
N ILE A 21 7.53 -6.69 -31.30
CA ILE A 21 7.03 -5.36 -31.71
C ILE A 21 7.89 -4.75 -32.82
N VAL A 22 8.99 -5.42 -33.17
CA VAL A 22 9.89 -5.03 -34.25
C VAL A 22 10.16 -6.27 -35.09
N PHE A 23 10.15 -6.08 -36.45
CA PHE A 23 10.49 -7.09 -37.44
C PHE A 23 11.67 -6.60 -38.26
N GLU A 24 12.70 -7.43 -38.34
CA GLU A 24 13.96 -7.12 -39.04
C GLU A 24 13.83 -7.44 -40.52
N VAL A 25 14.11 -6.44 -41.37
CA VAL A 25 14.18 -6.55 -42.81
C VAL A 25 15.63 -6.45 -43.24
N LEU A 26 16.18 -7.49 -43.83
CA LEU A 26 17.57 -7.53 -44.22
C LEU A 26 17.74 -6.92 -45.63
N PRO A 27 18.94 -6.40 -45.95
CA PRO A 27 19.23 -5.93 -47.31
C PRO A 27 18.99 -7.04 -48.33
N GLY A 28 18.11 -6.79 -49.29
CA GLY A 28 17.70 -7.76 -50.29
C GLY A 28 16.37 -8.46 -50.02
N ASP A 29 15.77 -8.31 -48.81
CA ASP A 29 14.43 -8.80 -48.53
C ASP A 29 13.37 -8.00 -49.30
N ILE A 30 12.34 -8.67 -49.82
CA ILE A 30 11.20 -8.04 -50.49
C ILE A 30 10.00 -8.05 -49.52
N VAL A 31 9.60 -6.87 -49.05
CA VAL A 31 8.42 -6.73 -48.17
C VAL A 31 7.18 -6.52 -49.02
N THR A 32 6.21 -7.42 -48.94
CA THR A 32 4.96 -7.29 -49.67
C THR A 32 4.05 -6.19 -49.11
N ALA A 33 3.17 -5.61 -49.93
CA ALA A 33 2.18 -4.62 -49.49
C ALA A 33 1.30 -5.17 -48.34
N LEU A 34 0.93 -6.44 -48.41
CA LEU A 34 0.16 -7.12 -47.36
C LEU A 34 0.96 -7.25 -46.03
N ALA A 35 2.28 -7.40 -46.09
CA ALA A 35 3.14 -7.41 -44.92
C ALA A 35 3.23 -6.01 -44.24
N GLN A 36 3.27 -4.95 -45.07
CA GLN A 36 3.25 -3.57 -44.59
C GLN A 36 1.91 -3.24 -43.89
N GLU A 37 0.79 -3.62 -44.49
CA GLU A 37 -0.54 -3.48 -43.88
C GLU A 37 -0.67 -4.27 -42.58
N ALA A 38 -0.22 -5.51 -42.55
CA ALA A 38 -0.20 -6.33 -41.36
C ALA A 38 0.65 -5.71 -40.25
N ALA A 39 1.82 -5.16 -40.60
CA ALA A 39 2.70 -4.50 -39.63
C ALA A 39 2.03 -3.26 -39.01
N GLN A 40 1.39 -2.41 -39.81
CA GLN A 40 0.63 -1.25 -39.34
C GLN A 40 -0.53 -1.67 -38.45
N ARG A 41 -1.37 -2.61 -38.86
CA ARG A 41 -2.52 -3.12 -38.10
C ARG A 41 -2.12 -3.73 -36.78
N LEU A 42 -0.98 -4.42 -36.72
CA LEU A 42 -0.52 -5.15 -35.53
C LEU A 42 0.46 -4.34 -34.66
N GLY A 43 0.78 -3.11 -35.02
CA GLY A 43 1.72 -2.26 -34.31
C GLY A 43 3.16 -2.81 -34.30
N ILE A 44 3.56 -3.48 -35.41
CA ILE A 44 4.92 -3.97 -35.61
C ILE A 44 5.69 -2.96 -36.48
N ARG A 45 6.85 -2.53 -35.99
CA ARG A 45 7.74 -1.67 -36.73
C ARG A 45 8.70 -2.50 -37.56
N LEU A 46 8.68 -2.31 -38.90
CA LEU A 46 9.68 -2.86 -39.82
C LEU A 46 10.95 -2.00 -39.71
N VAL A 47 12.10 -2.63 -39.51
CA VAL A 47 13.40 -1.94 -39.35
C VAL A 47 14.39 -2.51 -40.34
N ASP A 48 14.99 -1.66 -41.15
CA ASP A 48 15.99 -2.04 -42.13
C ASP A 48 17.34 -2.34 -41.44
N GLY A 49 17.89 -3.49 -41.76
CA GLY A 49 19.15 -3.97 -41.20
C GLY A 49 19.02 -4.84 -39.96
N PRO A 50 20.11 -5.50 -39.56
CA PRO A 50 20.12 -6.34 -38.40
C PRO A 50 19.85 -5.50 -37.16
N LEU A 51 18.88 -5.92 -36.36
CA LEU A 51 18.70 -5.37 -35.04
C LEU A 51 20.03 -5.53 -34.30
N GLU A 52 20.69 -4.43 -33.96
CA GLU A 52 21.86 -4.49 -33.08
C GLU A 52 21.52 -5.30 -31.87
N LYS A 53 22.07 -6.50 -31.78
CA LYS A 53 22.02 -7.23 -30.50
C LYS A 53 22.68 -6.30 -29.49
N PRO A 54 22.02 -5.98 -28.37
CA PRO A 54 22.67 -5.19 -27.34
C PRO A 54 24.03 -5.82 -27.11
N ALA A 55 25.09 -5.02 -27.30
CA ALA A 55 26.48 -5.50 -27.26
C ALA A 55 26.62 -6.30 -25.96
N LEU A 56 27.00 -7.58 -26.08
CA LEU A 56 27.30 -8.42 -24.92
C LEU A 56 28.32 -7.63 -24.10
N ILE A 57 27.88 -7.11 -22.95
CA ILE A 57 28.74 -6.39 -22.01
C ILE A 57 29.86 -7.36 -21.68
N ARG A 58 31.09 -7.01 -22.08
CA ARG A 58 32.26 -7.83 -21.79
C ARG A 58 32.28 -8.14 -20.30
N THR A 59 32.77 -9.33 -19.91
CA THR A 59 32.76 -9.82 -18.52
C THR A 59 33.41 -8.86 -17.53
N ASP A 60 34.36 -8.06 -17.98
CA ASP A 60 35.00 -6.96 -17.22
C ASP A 60 34.05 -5.77 -16.98
N GLY A 61 33.17 -5.45 -17.92
CA GLY A 61 32.12 -4.44 -17.73
C GLY A 61 31.08 -4.87 -16.69
N ALA A 62 30.66 -6.14 -16.71
CA ALA A 62 29.73 -6.67 -15.70
C ALA A 62 30.34 -6.67 -14.29
N ALA A 63 31.64 -6.97 -14.17
CA ALA A 63 32.36 -6.88 -12.90
C ALA A 63 32.52 -5.43 -12.43
N SER A 64 32.76 -4.50 -13.33
CA SER A 64 32.85 -3.07 -13.05
C SER A 64 31.49 -2.48 -12.66
N MET A 65 30.41 -2.88 -13.35
CA MET A 65 29.03 -2.47 -13.02
C MET A 65 28.60 -3.05 -11.66
N ARG A 66 28.92 -4.31 -11.36
CA ARG A 66 28.70 -4.89 -10.03
C ARG A 66 29.44 -4.09 -8.95
N ARG A 67 30.72 -3.75 -9.14
CA ARG A 67 31.48 -2.91 -8.18
C ARG A 67 30.90 -1.51 -8.02
N ALA A 68 30.37 -0.90 -9.07
CA ALA A 68 29.73 0.40 -9.03
C ALA A 68 28.39 0.35 -8.28
N LEU A 69 27.59 -0.70 -8.50
CA LEU A 69 26.37 -0.96 -7.74
C LEU A 69 26.68 -1.22 -6.26
N TYR A 70 27.69 -2.02 -5.96
CA TYR A 70 28.16 -2.28 -4.59
C TYR A 70 28.67 -1.02 -3.88
N ARG A 71 29.36 -0.12 -4.58
CA ARG A 71 29.83 1.16 -4.00
C ARG A 71 28.71 2.18 -3.76
N ARG A 72 27.63 2.16 -4.57
CA ARG A 72 26.52 3.12 -4.44
C ARG A 72 25.47 2.74 -3.41
N SER A 73 25.45 1.51 -2.96
CA SER A 73 24.50 1.06 -1.92
C SER A 73 25.09 -0.07 -1.08
N PRO A 74 25.93 0.26 -0.06
CA PRO A 74 26.44 -0.74 0.87
C PRO A 74 25.37 -1.51 1.63
N LYS A 75 24.13 -1.06 1.58
CA LYS A 75 22.98 -1.65 2.29
C LYS A 75 22.28 -2.78 1.54
N TRP A 76 22.66 -3.05 0.27
CA TRP A 76 22.00 -4.07 -0.57
C TRP A 76 22.61 -5.47 -0.42
N VAL A 77 23.58 -5.67 0.44
CA VAL A 77 24.37 -6.90 0.49
C VAL A 77 24.56 -7.46 1.90
N ALA A 78 23.60 -7.25 2.77
CA ALA A 78 23.41 -8.26 3.80
C ALA A 78 22.65 -9.41 3.13
N PRO A 79 23.17 -10.66 3.09
CA PRO A 79 22.32 -11.79 2.78
C PRO A 79 21.12 -11.67 3.70
N ALA A 80 19.92 -11.64 3.12
CA ALA A 80 18.70 -11.65 3.90
C ALA A 80 18.88 -12.79 4.91
N LYS A 81 19.06 -12.44 6.19
CA LYS A 81 19.01 -13.46 7.24
C LYS A 81 17.70 -14.17 6.98
N ALA A 82 17.72 -15.49 6.91
CA ALA A 82 16.53 -16.32 6.72
C ALA A 82 15.39 -15.67 7.51
N PRO A 83 14.20 -15.45 6.91
CA PRO A 83 13.14 -14.69 7.54
C PRO A 83 12.98 -15.22 8.95
N ARG A 84 13.17 -14.38 9.95
CA ARG A 84 12.91 -14.77 11.34
C ARG A 84 11.48 -15.26 11.34
N LYS A 85 11.24 -16.45 11.91
CA LYS A 85 9.90 -17.00 12.05
C LYS A 85 9.00 -15.89 12.60
N ALA A 86 7.96 -15.52 11.87
CA ALA A 86 7.06 -14.45 12.26
C ALA A 86 6.57 -14.69 13.68
N ARG A 87 6.67 -13.69 14.53
CA ARG A 87 6.19 -13.80 15.91
C ARG A 87 4.66 -13.70 15.89
N ARG A 88 3.96 -14.55 16.63
CA ARG A 88 2.57 -14.26 16.98
C ARG A 88 2.56 -13.14 18.02
N LEU A 89 1.62 -12.21 17.89
CA LEU A 89 1.36 -11.22 18.94
C LEU A 89 0.77 -11.96 20.17
N GLY A 90 1.01 -11.47 21.35
CA GLY A 90 0.33 -11.96 22.55
C GLY A 90 -1.16 -11.64 22.47
N LYS A 91 -1.47 -10.32 22.38
CA LYS A 91 -2.84 -9.82 22.30
C LYS A 91 -2.97 -8.69 21.27
N LEU A 92 -3.91 -8.87 20.36
CA LEU A 92 -4.36 -7.85 19.40
C LEU A 92 -5.75 -7.36 19.83
N THR A 93 -5.91 -6.07 20.12
CA THR A 93 -7.21 -5.51 20.49
C THR A 93 -7.74 -4.60 19.38
N LEU A 94 -9.00 -4.79 19.00
CA LEU A 94 -9.69 -4.03 17.96
C LEU A 94 -10.77 -3.17 18.64
N VAL A 95 -10.62 -1.86 18.58
CA VAL A 95 -11.64 -0.93 19.05
C VAL A 95 -12.52 -0.53 17.88
N GLY A 96 -13.73 -1.06 17.85
CA GLY A 96 -14.67 -1.05 16.75
C GLY A 96 -14.82 -2.45 16.14
N ALA A 97 -15.97 -3.10 16.33
CA ALA A 97 -16.30 -4.41 15.76
C ALA A 97 -17.16 -4.32 14.49
N GLY A 98 -17.15 -3.15 13.83
CA GLY A 98 -17.84 -2.92 12.55
C GLY A 98 -17.13 -3.59 11.38
N GLY A 99 -17.48 -3.21 10.15
CA GLY A 99 -17.03 -3.88 8.93
C GLY A 99 -15.52 -3.98 8.78
N VAL A 100 -14.73 -2.96 9.14
CA VAL A 100 -13.26 -3.03 9.08
C VAL A 100 -12.72 -3.88 10.22
N GLY A 101 -13.08 -3.55 11.49
CA GLY A 101 -12.58 -4.28 12.66
C GLY A 101 -12.95 -5.75 12.64
N GLY A 102 -14.20 -6.09 12.26
CA GLY A 102 -14.62 -7.47 12.11
C GLY A 102 -13.86 -8.23 11.04
N THR A 103 -13.57 -7.59 9.91
CA THR A 103 -12.75 -8.20 8.85
C THR A 103 -11.30 -8.39 9.29
N VAL A 104 -10.71 -7.42 10.02
CA VAL A 104 -9.36 -7.58 10.61
C VAL A 104 -9.34 -8.75 11.59
N ALA A 105 -10.36 -8.87 12.46
CA ALA A 105 -10.45 -9.98 13.39
C ALA A 105 -10.54 -11.33 12.68
N HIS A 106 -11.37 -11.42 11.63
CA HIS A 106 -11.51 -12.63 10.83
C HIS A 106 -10.18 -13.04 10.17
N LEU A 107 -9.54 -12.12 9.46
CA LEU A 107 -8.26 -12.38 8.79
C LEU A 107 -7.16 -12.71 9.81
N GLY A 108 -7.14 -12.02 10.93
CA GLY A 108 -6.18 -12.22 12.01
C GLY A 108 -6.37 -13.58 12.70
N ALA A 109 -7.60 -13.99 12.96
CA ALA A 109 -7.89 -15.30 13.52
C ALA A 109 -7.51 -16.42 12.55
N LEU A 110 -7.88 -16.31 11.28
CA LEU A 110 -7.56 -17.28 10.24
C LEU A 110 -6.05 -17.47 10.04
N SER A 111 -5.27 -16.40 10.17
CA SER A 111 -3.80 -16.42 9.98
C SER A 111 -3.02 -16.65 11.28
N ASP A 112 -3.69 -16.90 12.40
CA ASP A 112 -3.06 -17.04 13.72
C ASP A 112 -2.11 -15.87 14.05
N ILE A 113 -2.51 -14.63 13.73
CA ILE A 113 -1.66 -13.43 13.87
C ILE A 113 -1.32 -13.12 15.32
N ALA A 114 -2.23 -13.45 16.25
CA ALA A 114 -2.11 -13.25 17.69
C ALA A 114 -2.55 -14.52 18.46
N HIS A 115 -2.15 -14.63 19.73
CA HIS A 115 -2.70 -15.64 20.63
C HIS A 115 -4.13 -15.31 21.03
N GLU A 116 -4.39 -14.04 21.29
CA GLU A 116 -5.70 -13.49 21.63
C GLU A 116 -6.06 -12.33 20.70
N ILE A 117 -7.30 -12.31 20.21
CA ILE A 117 -7.92 -11.16 19.54
C ILE A 117 -9.11 -10.71 20.40
N THR A 118 -9.05 -9.48 20.88
CA THR A 118 -10.13 -8.88 21.67
C THR A 118 -10.85 -7.83 20.82
N LEU A 119 -12.16 -7.91 20.77
CA LEU A 119 -13.03 -6.95 20.08
C LEU A 119 -13.75 -6.07 21.12
N ILE A 120 -13.77 -4.77 20.90
CA ILE A 120 -14.49 -3.82 21.74
C ILE A 120 -15.43 -3.01 20.84
N ASP A 121 -16.71 -2.96 21.18
CA ASP A 121 -17.69 -2.12 20.46
C ASP A 121 -18.70 -1.56 21.46
N ILE A 122 -19.15 -0.33 21.23
CA ILE A 122 -20.15 0.33 22.09
C ILE A 122 -21.54 -0.33 21.98
N THR A 123 -21.79 -1.04 20.88
CA THR A 123 -23.07 -1.72 20.64
C THR A 123 -23.12 -3.01 21.46
N PRO A 124 -24.05 -3.10 22.43
CA PRO A 124 -24.13 -4.28 23.28
C PRO A 124 -24.30 -5.57 22.45
N GLY A 125 -23.52 -6.59 22.78
CA GLY A 125 -23.56 -7.90 22.15
C GLY A 125 -22.79 -8.02 20.83
N MET A 126 -22.55 -6.94 20.08
CA MET A 126 -21.92 -7.00 18.74
C MET A 126 -20.53 -7.64 18.79
N ALA A 127 -19.64 -7.11 19.60
CA ALA A 127 -18.28 -7.64 19.71
C ALA A 127 -18.24 -9.07 20.28
N ALA A 128 -19.10 -9.37 21.27
CA ALA A 128 -19.21 -10.70 21.85
C ALA A 128 -19.75 -11.74 20.86
N ALA A 129 -20.77 -11.39 20.10
CA ALA A 129 -21.33 -12.27 19.07
C ALA A 129 -20.29 -12.57 17.97
N LEU A 130 -19.59 -11.55 17.47
CA LEU A 130 -18.53 -11.71 16.49
C LEU A 130 -17.38 -12.57 17.02
N ALA A 131 -16.94 -12.36 18.25
CA ALA A 131 -15.91 -13.18 18.88
C ALA A 131 -16.32 -14.66 18.99
N MET A 132 -17.56 -14.90 19.36
CA MET A 132 -18.13 -16.27 19.44
C MET A 132 -18.13 -16.92 18.05
N ASP A 133 -18.61 -16.23 17.03
CA ASP A 133 -18.67 -16.73 15.65
C ASP A 133 -17.27 -17.03 15.11
N LEU A 134 -16.30 -16.16 15.35
CA LEU A 134 -14.89 -16.39 15.01
C LEU A 134 -14.32 -17.64 15.72
N ASN A 135 -14.62 -17.85 17.00
CA ASN A 135 -14.19 -19.06 17.69
C ASN A 135 -14.81 -20.33 17.09
N HIS A 136 -16.06 -20.27 16.61
CA HIS A 136 -16.68 -21.40 15.91
C HIS A 136 -15.91 -21.76 14.62
N THR A 137 -15.33 -20.80 13.92
CA THR A 137 -14.52 -21.09 12.71
C THR A 137 -13.29 -21.94 13.00
N ALA A 138 -12.78 -21.93 14.23
CA ALA A 138 -11.62 -22.73 14.63
C ALA A 138 -11.86 -24.23 14.48
N GLY A 139 -13.10 -24.70 14.67
CA GLY A 139 -13.50 -26.09 14.41
C GLY A 139 -13.41 -26.52 12.95
N ILE A 140 -13.37 -25.56 12.01
CA ILE A 140 -13.26 -25.78 10.56
C ILE A 140 -11.84 -25.52 10.09
N THR A 141 -11.25 -24.42 10.52
CA THR A 141 -9.95 -23.91 10.02
C THR A 141 -8.76 -24.48 10.75
N GLY A 142 -8.95 -24.95 11.99
CA GLY A 142 -7.88 -25.35 12.90
C GLY A 142 -7.09 -24.17 13.48
N ALA A 143 -7.58 -22.94 13.35
CA ALA A 143 -6.96 -21.73 13.92
C ALA A 143 -6.87 -21.84 15.46
N LYS A 144 -5.80 -21.32 16.01
CA LYS A 144 -5.50 -21.39 17.46
C LYS A 144 -5.74 -20.09 18.19
N THR A 145 -6.06 -19.02 17.47
CA THR A 145 -6.38 -17.72 18.04
C THR A 145 -7.67 -17.78 18.86
N GLN A 146 -7.63 -17.29 20.07
CA GLN A 146 -8.81 -17.14 20.92
C GLN A 146 -9.39 -15.74 20.70
N CYS A 147 -10.69 -15.66 20.46
CA CYS A 147 -11.38 -14.38 20.26
C CYS A 147 -12.27 -14.09 21.48
N THR A 148 -12.18 -12.87 22.00
CA THR A 148 -13.04 -12.35 23.07
C THR A 148 -13.68 -11.04 22.62
N GLY A 149 -14.80 -10.66 23.23
CA GLY A 149 -15.46 -9.41 22.84
C GLY A 149 -16.38 -8.87 23.94
N GLY A 150 -16.49 -7.53 23.97
CA GLY A 150 -17.34 -6.84 24.94
C GLY A 150 -17.44 -5.35 24.67
N THR A 151 -18.03 -4.61 25.63
CA THR A 151 -18.21 -3.15 25.53
C THR A 151 -17.23 -2.36 26.38
N SER A 152 -16.58 -3.01 27.37
CA SER A 152 -15.66 -2.33 28.28
C SER A 152 -14.30 -2.05 27.67
N LEU A 153 -13.80 -0.82 27.84
CA LEU A 153 -12.43 -0.46 27.48
C LEU A 153 -11.37 -1.10 28.40
N ASP A 154 -11.76 -1.70 29.53
CA ASP A 154 -10.82 -2.48 30.37
C ASP A 154 -10.27 -3.71 29.62
N LEU A 155 -10.99 -4.17 28.64
CA LEU A 155 -10.53 -5.24 27.73
C LEU A 155 -9.27 -4.89 26.94
N LEU A 156 -8.84 -3.63 26.92
CA LEU A 156 -7.55 -3.21 26.37
C LEU A 156 -6.34 -3.74 27.15
N ALA A 157 -6.54 -4.14 28.43
CA ALA A 157 -5.45 -4.54 29.32
C ALA A 157 -4.55 -5.62 28.68
N GLY A 158 -3.24 -5.34 28.66
CA GLY A 158 -2.23 -6.27 28.14
C GLY A 158 -2.16 -6.39 26.61
N ALA A 159 -2.77 -5.48 25.86
CA ALA A 159 -2.66 -5.49 24.41
C ALA A 159 -1.24 -5.14 23.94
N ASP A 160 -0.66 -5.95 23.03
CA ASP A 160 0.58 -5.61 22.33
C ASP A 160 0.34 -4.57 21.23
N VAL A 161 -0.79 -4.73 20.53
CA VAL A 161 -1.22 -3.83 19.46
C VAL A 161 -2.70 -3.52 19.59
N VAL A 162 -3.04 -2.24 19.48
CA VAL A 162 -4.43 -1.76 19.45
C VAL A 162 -4.73 -1.18 18.08
N VAL A 163 -5.73 -1.70 17.39
CA VAL A 163 -6.23 -1.16 16.11
C VAL A 163 -7.53 -0.42 16.39
N VAL A 164 -7.57 0.88 16.07
CA VAL A 164 -8.73 1.73 16.32
C VAL A 164 -9.47 2.00 15.03
N THR A 165 -10.61 1.34 14.87
CA THR A 165 -11.54 1.53 13.74
C THR A 165 -12.84 2.21 14.19
N ALA A 166 -12.99 2.43 15.50
CA ALA A 166 -14.16 3.08 16.08
C ALA A 166 -14.27 4.53 15.63
N GLY A 167 -15.46 4.91 15.26
CA GLY A 167 -15.76 6.25 14.77
C GLY A 167 -17.02 6.25 13.91
N ARG A 168 -17.51 7.44 13.63
CA ARG A 168 -18.68 7.65 12.75
C ARG A 168 -18.21 7.74 11.30
N ALA A 169 -18.83 7.00 10.42
CA ALA A 169 -18.67 7.20 8.99
C ALA A 169 -19.33 8.52 8.56
N ARG A 170 -18.77 9.17 7.52
CA ARG A 170 -19.35 10.40 6.98
C ARG A 170 -20.78 10.14 6.47
N SER A 171 -21.73 10.92 6.96
CA SER A 171 -23.12 10.87 6.50
C SER A 171 -23.38 11.96 5.44
N PRO A 172 -24.38 11.79 4.55
CA PRO A 172 -24.81 12.87 3.67
C PRO A 172 -25.12 14.15 4.45
N GLY A 173 -24.62 15.29 3.98
CA GLY A 173 -24.77 16.59 4.63
C GLY A 173 -23.79 16.89 5.77
N MET A 174 -22.99 15.92 6.23
CA MET A 174 -21.97 16.16 7.25
C MET A 174 -20.73 16.80 6.63
N SER A 175 -20.29 17.94 7.19
CA SER A 175 -19.04 18.57 6.78
C SER A 175 -17.82 17.74 7.25
N ARG A 176 -16.63 18.02 6.70
CA ARG A 176 -15.39 17.39 7.17
C ARG A 176 -15.06 17.84 8.60
N ALA A 177 -15.34 19.10 8.94
CA ALA A 177 -15.11 19.65 10.27
C ALA A 177 -15.98 18.96 11.33
N ASP A 178 -17.26 18.72 11.03
CA ASP A 178 -18.19 17.99 11.92
C ASP A 178 -17.69 16.56 12.18
N LEU A 179 -17.18 15.92 11.12
CA LEU A 179 -16.64 14.56 11.24
C LEU A 179 -15.38 14.55 12.11
N ILE A 180 -14.48 15.52 11.92
CA ILE A 180 -13.28 15.68 12.76
C ILE A 180 -13.70 15.83 14.23
N THR A 181 -14.60 16.77 14.53
CA THR A 181 -15.06 17.05 15.90
C THR A 181 -15.68 15.80 16.55
N THR A 182 -16.53 15.10 15.79
CA THR A 182 -17.21 13.89 16.30
C THR A 182 -16.22 12.78 16.59
N ASN A 183 -15.33 12.48 15.65
CA ASN A 183 -14.41 11.37 15.79
C ASN A 183 -13.24 11.68 16.76
N ALA A 184 -12.81 12.93 16.87
CA ALA A 184 -11.83 13.34 17.86
C ALA A 184 -12.27 13.02 19.30
N ARG A 185 -13.57 13.14 19.61
CA ARG A 185 -14.09 12.74 20.92
C ARG A 185 -13.91 11.24 21.17
N VAL A 186 -14.26 10.41 20.18
CA VAL A 186 -14.10 8.95 20.26
C VAL A 186 -12.62 8.58 20.41
N ILE A 187 -11.75 9.23 19.64
CA ILE A 187 -10.30 9.01 19.70
C ILE A 187 -9.73 9.36 21.07
N ARG A 188 -10.09 10.53 21.65
CA ARG A 188 -9.61 10.94 22.99
C ARG A 188 -10.02 9.93 24.07
N GLN A 189 -11.29 9.55 24.10
CA GLN A 189 -11.79 8.57 25.06
C GLN A 189 -11.05 7.24 24.92
N THR A 190 -10.84 6.76 23.68
CA THR A 190 -10.11 5.53 23.42
C THR A 190 -8.63 5.67 23.80
N ALA A 191 -8.00 6.81 23.51
CA ALA A 191 -6.61 7.09 23.83
C ALA A 191 -6.34 7.12 25.34
N GLU A 192 -7.24 7.73 26.12
CA GLU A 192 -7.16 7.74 27.59
C GLU A 192 -7.21 6.31 28.16
N ALA A 193 -8.10 5.48 27.63
CA ALA A 193 -8.19 4.09 28.04
C ALA A 193 -6.95 3.28 27.60
N ILE A 194 -6.43 3.49 26.39
CA ILE A 194 -5.19 2.85 25.92
C ILE A 194 -4.02 3.22 26.83
N ARG A 195 -3.89 4.51 27.16
CA ARG A 195 -2.82 4.98 28.07
C ARG A 195 -2.90 4.32 29.43
N ALA A 196 -4.10 4.10 29.97
CA ALA A 196 -4.32 3.51 31.26
C ALA A 196 -4.14 1.98 31.28
N GLN A 197 -4.65 1.28 30.27
CA GLN A 197 -4.80 -0.18 30.25
C GLN A 197 -3.70 -0.89 29.45
N ALA A 198 -3.14 -0.22 28.42
CA ALA A 198 -2.15 -0.77 27.52
C ALA A 198 -1.03 0.23 27.23
N PRO A 199 -0.27 0.71 28.25
CA PRO A 199 0.69 1.80 28.12
C PRO A 199 1.85 1.49 27.18
N ASP A 200 2.13 0.23 26.91
CA ASP A 200 3.22 -0.22 26.05
C ASP A 200 2.76 -0.62 24.64
N ALA A 201 1.48 -0.55 24.34
CA ALA A 201 0.92 -0.95 23.05
C ALA A 201 1.39 -0.09 21.89
N ILE A 202 1.47 -0.70 20.71
CA ILE A 202 1.48 0.01 19.45
C ILE A 202 0.05 0.29 19.05
N VAL A 203 -0.25 1.52 18.63
CA VAL A 203 -1.58 1.94 18.20
C VAL A 203 -1.60 2.15 16.69
N ILE A 204 -2.55 1.50 16.01
CA ILE A 204 -2.82 1.69 14.58
C ILE A 204 -4.19 2.36 14.46
N VAL A 205 -4.20 3.61 14.02
CA VAL A 205 -5.42 4.36 13.75
C VAL A 205 -5.91 4.06 12.34
N VAL A 206 -7.21 3.77 12.21
CA VAL A 206 -7.90 3.52 10.93
C VAL A 206 -9.08 4.47 10.77
N THR A 207 -9.52 5.08 11.87
CA THR A 207 -10.64 6.01 11.92
C THR A 207 -10.38 7.26 11.06
N ASN A 208 -11.35 7.60 10.22
CA ASN A 208 -11.28 8.80 9.37
C ASN A 208 -11.85 10.07 10.07
N PRO A 209 -11.36 11.26 9.72
CA PRO A 209 -10.23 11.54 8.82
C PRO A 209 -8.89 11.09 9.43
N LEU A 210 -8.17 10.25 8.68
CA LEU A 210 -7.12 9.43 9.24
C LEU A 210 -5.98 10.22 9.86
N ASP A 211 -5.42 11.16 9.11
CA ASP A 211 -4.22 11.88 9.52
C ASP A 211 -4.53 12.73 10.74
N GLU A 212 -5.68 13.42 10.75
CA GLU A 212 -6.17 14.22 11.87
C GLU A 212 -6.45 13.36 13.12
N MET A 213 -7.05 12.18 12.93
CA MET A 213 -7.33 11.25 14.04
C MET A 213 -6.05 10.62 14.58
N THR A 214 -5.04 10.43 13.76
CA THR A 214 -3.71 9.95 14.20
C THR A 214 -2.99 11.01 15.02
N VAL A 215 -3.08 12.31 14.63
CA VAL A 215 -2.58 13.42 15.46
C VAL A 215 -3.29 13.46 16.81
N GLU A 216 -4.61 13.33 16.81
CA GLU A 216 -5.41 13.36 18.02
C GLU A 216 -5.06 12.19 18.97
N MET A 217 -4.90 10.99 18.40
CA MET A 217 -4.46 9.81 19.15
C MET A 217 -3.09 10.02 19.80
N LEU A 218 -2.13 10.55 19.01
CA LEU A 218 -0.79 10.82 19.50
C LEU A 218 -0.79 11.83 20.65
N ARG A 219 -1.56 12.92 20.52
CA ARG A 219 -1.70 13.95 21.57
C ARG A 219 -2.35 13.40 22.83
N ALA A 220 -3.44 12.68 22.67
CA ALA A 220 -4.23 12.20 23.81
C ALA A 220 -3.55 11.05 24.57
N THR A 221 -2.81 10.16 23.88
CA THR A 221 -2.03 9.12 24.54
C THR A 221 -0.76 9.66 25.18
N GLY A 222 -0.14 10.69 24.58
CA GLY A 222 1.20 11.14 24.92
C GLY A 222 2.30 10.10 24.61
N PHE A 223 2.00 9.11 23.77
CA PHE A 223 2.96 8.10 23.37
C PHE A 223 4.03 8.65 22.46
N ALA A 224 5.21 8.01 22.45
CA ALA A 224 6.23 8.29 21.46
C ALA A 224 5.67 8.04 20.04
N ARG A 225 6.10 8.86 19.03
CA ARG A 225 5.62 8.77 17.66
C ARG A 225 5.83 7.38 17.05
N GLU A 226 6.81 6.66 17.56
CA GLU A 226 7.15 5.32 17.12
C GLU A 226 6.04 4.30 17.39
N ARG A 227 5.17 4.61 18.34
CA ARG A 227 4.08 3.71 18.76
C ARG A 227 2.68 4.11 18.27
N VAL A 228 2.54 5.22 17.55
CA VAL A 228 1.24 5.65 17.01
C VAL A 228 1.34 5.80 15.51
N LEU A 229 0.64 4.96 14.78
CA LEU A 229 0.68 4.83 13.34
C LEU A 229 -0.74 5.02 12.77
N GLY A 230 -0.84 5.62 11.58
CA GLY A 230 -2.07 5.65 10.80
C GLY A 230 -2.00 4.68 9.62
N MET A 231 -3.03 3.86 9.42
CA MET A 231 -3.13 2.98 8.27
C MET A 231 -3.86 3.69 7.12
N ALA A 232 -3.11 4.16 6.13
CA ALA A 232 -3.63 4.83 4.93
C ALA A 232 -2.81 4.49 3.69
N GLY A 233 -1.55 4.88 3.64
CA GLY A 233 -0.70 4.75 2.48
C GLY A 233 -0.57 3.31 1.97
N THR A 234 -0.65 2.31 2.85
CA THR A 234 -0.71 0.88 2.48
C THR A 234 -1.91 0.59 1.58
N LEU A 235 -3.10 1.08 1.97
CA LEU A 235 -4.33 0.94 1.19
C LEU A 235 -4.28 1.72 -0.12
N ASP A 236 -3.80 2.97 -0.06
CA ASP A 236 -3.74 3.85 -1.23
C ASP A 236 -2.75 3.34 -2.27
N SER A 237 -1.60 2.82 -1.82
CA SER A 237 -0.64 2.12 -2.68
C SER A 237 -1.23 0.85 -3.31
N ALA A 238 -2.06 0.11 -2.58
CA ALA A 238 -2.73 -1.06 -3.14
C ALA A 238 -3.73 -0.69 -4.24
N ARG A 239 -4.47 0.42 -4.09
CA ARG A 239 -5.35 0.96 -5.13
C ARG A 239 -4.55 1.35 -6.36
N PHE A 240 -3.46 2.08 -6.18
CA PHE A 240 -2.60 2.52 -7.28
C PHE A 240 -1.99 1.33 -8.02
N ARG A 241 -1.44 0.33 -7.31
CA ARG A 241 -0.94 -0.91 -7.92
C ARG A 241 -2.01 -1.64 -8.72
N THR A 242 -3.24 -1.71 -8.20
CA THR A 242 -4.35 -2.37 -8.88
C THR A 242 -4.78 -1.63 -10.15
N ALA A 243 -4.81 -0.29 -10.13
CA ALA A 243 -5.12 0.53 -11.30
C ALA A 243 -4.06 0.32 -12.41
N LEU A 244 -2.78 0.42 -12.06
CA LEU A 244 -1.67 0.19 -13.00
C LEU A 244 -1.68 -1.24 -13.57
N ALA A 245 -1.91 -2.24 -12.72
CA ALA A 245 -1.96 -3.64 -13.16
C ALA A 245 -3.09 -3.88 -14.16
N ARG A 246 -4.27 -3.33 -13.89
CA ARG A 246 -5.45 -3.40 -14.78
C ARG A 246 -5.18 -2.72 -16.11
N ALA A 247 -4.62 -1.51 -16.09
CA ALA A 247 -4.31 -0.76 -17.30
C ALA A 247 -3.27 -1.47 -18.17
N ALA A 248 -2.26 -2.09 -17.56
CA ALA A 248 -1.20 -2.81 -18.26
C ALA A 248 -1.54 -4.28 -18.60
N GLY A 249 -2.68 -4.81 -18.14
CA GLY A 249 -3.06 -6.21 -18.36
C GLY A 249 -2.12 -7.22 -17.71
N VAL A 250 -1.62 -6.92 -16.48
CA VAL A 250 -0.71 -7.78 -15.72
C VAL A 250 -1.28 -8.09 -14.34
N ASP A 251 -0.67 -9.02 -13.63
CA ASP A 251 -1.00 -9.29 -12.22
C ASP A 251 -0.55 -8.12 -11.31
N ALA A 252 -1.34 -7.80 -10.28
CA ALA A 252 -0.98 -6.76 -9.31
C ALA A 252 0.35 -7.02 -8.58
N ARG A 253 0.76 -8.29 -8.48
CA ARG A 253 2.07 -8.70 -7.94
C ARG A 253 3.27 -8.28 -8.79
N ASP A 254 3.04 -8.01 -10.07
CA ASP A 254 4.06 -7.56 -11.03
C ASP A 254 4.26 -6.05 -10.98
N VAL A 255 3.48 -5.33 -10.15
CA VAL A 255 3.51 -3.87 -10.03
C VAL A 255 4.09 -3.48 -8.67
N GLU A 256 5.15 -2.68 -8.71
CA GLU A 256 5.70 -1.98 -7.54
C GLU A 256 5.31 -0.52 -7.64
N ALA A 257 4.51 -0.03 -6.71
CA ALA A 257 4.10 1.37 -6.65
C ALA A 257 3.74 1.75 -5.21
N ILE A 258 3.95 3.01 -4.88
CA ILE A 258 3.73 3.56 -3.55
C ILE A 258 2.98 4.89 -3.64
N THR A 259 2.14 5.15 -2.67
CA THR A 259 1.44 6.42 -2.49
C THR A 259 1.83 7.02 -1.15
N LEU A 260 2.23 8.27 -1.16
CA LEU A 260 2.60 9.06 0.01
C LEU A 260 1.55 10.16 0.26
N GLY A 261 1.81 11.00 1.26
CA GLY A 261 0.98 12.18 1.52
C GLY A 261 -0.20 11.92 2.44
N SER A 262 -1.24 12.74 2.33
CA SER A 262 -2.44 12.65 3.15
C SER A 262 -3.39 11.55 2.65
N HIS A 263 -4.15 10.95 3.55
CA HIS A 263 -5.22 10.03 3.17
C HIS A 263 -6.46 10.81 2.71
N GLY A 264 -6.51 11.16 1.43
CA GLY A 264 -7.60 11.96 0.85
C GLY A 264 -7.24 12.50 -0.53
N ALA A 265 -7.80 13.68 -0.84
CA ALA A 265 -7.59 14.30 -2.14
C ALA A 265 -6.13 14.73 -2.38
N GLU A 266 -5.39 14.97 -1.31
CA GLU A 266 -3.98 15.37 -1.35
C GLU A 266 -3.01 14.18 -1.23
N MET A 267 -3.44 12.95 -1.52
CA MET A 267 -2.52 11.83 -1.64
C MET A 267 -1.61 12.00 -2.86
N ALA A 268 -0.38 11.52 -2.74
CA ALA A 268 0.65 11.66 -3.77
C ALA A 268 1.13 10.28 -4.25
N PRO A 269 0.52 9.68 -5.27
CA PRO A 269 1.06 8.50 -5.93
C PRO A 269 2.41 8.83 -6.58
N ILE A 270 3.42 8.03 -6.29
CA ILE A 270 4.80 8.26 -6.75
C ILE A 270 5.03 7.50 -8.05
N THR A 271 4.79 8.16 -9.18
CA THR A 271 4.91 7.57 -10.52
C THR A 271 6.35 7.36 -10.95
N SER A 272 7.26 8.27 -10.55
CA SER A 272 8.68 8.22 -10.92
C SER A 272 9.42 6.98 -10.37
N ARG A 273 8.84 6.31 -9.39
CA ARG A 273 9.40 5.12 -8.73
C ARG A 273 8.58 3.86 -8.98
N ALA A 274 7.42 4.00 -9.61
CA ALA A 274 6.57 2.86 -9.90
C ALA A 274 7.14 2.03 -11.06
N THR A 275 6.99 0.72 -10.95
CA THR A 275 7.47 -0.22 -11.96
C THR A 275 6.43 -1.30 -12.26
N ILE A 276 6.45 -1.82 -13.48
CA ILE A 276 5.72 -3.01 -13.91
C ILE A 276 6.75 -4.03 -14.37
N LYS A 277 6.79 -5.20 -13.73
CA LYS A 277 7.82 -6.24 -13.98
C LYS A 277 9.25 -5.68 -13.91
N GLY A 278 9.50 -4.79 -12.95
CA GLY A 278 10.79 -4.14 -12.73
C GLY A 278 11.21 -3.12 -13.80
N ARG A 279 10.29 -2.67 -14.68
CA ARG A 279 10.53 -1.68 -15.74
C ARG A 279 9.65 -0.45 -15.50
N ALA A 280 10.09 0.71 -15.97
CA ALA A 280 9.36 1.97 -15.86
C ALA A 280 7.95 1.87 -16.47
N LEU A 281 7.02 2.68 -15.95
CA LEU A 281 5.60 2.64 -16.36
C LEU A 281 5.43 2.94 -17.85
N GLU A 282 6.21 3.88 -18.38
CA GLU A 282 6.14 4.37 -19.76
C GLU A 282 6.47 3.29 -20.81
N VAL A 283 7.02 2.16 -20.36
CA VAL A 283 7.24 0.99 -21.22
C VAL A 283 5.93 0.26 -21.53
N PHE A 284 4.95 0.37 -20.64
CA PHE A 284 3.68 -0.38 -20.71
C PHE A 284 2.48 0.53 -20.96
N LEU A 285 2.52 1.78 -20.49
CA LEU A 285 1.40 2.69 -20.44
C LEU A 285 1.77 4.05 -21.05
N SER A 286 0.82 4.71 -21.68
CA SER A 286 0.94 6.12 -22.05
C SER A 286 0.85 7.04 -20.82
N THR A 287 1.28 8.28 -20.96
CA THR A 287 1.15 9.29 -19.90
C THR A 287 -0.30 9.46 -19.46
N GLU A 288 -1.25 9.52 -20.40
CA GLU A 288 -2.68 9.62 -20.14
C GLU A 288 -3.19 8.43 -19.31
N GLN A 289 -2.79 7.20 -19.66
CA GLN A 289 -3.16 6.01 -18.91
C GLN A 289 -2.57 6.01 -17.47
N ILE A 290 -1.36 6.56 -17.29
CA ILE A 290 -0.75 6.71 -15.96
C ILE A 290 -1.54 7.73 -15.14
N ASP A 291 -1.93 8.85 -15.73
CA ASP A 291 -2.73 9.90 -15.08
C ASP A 291 -4.12 9.37 -14.69
N ASP A 292 -4.76 8.58 -15.55
CA ASP A 292 -6.00 7.88 -15.22
C ASP A 292 -5.84 6.92 -14.03
N CYS A 293 -4.72 6.19 -13.96
CA CYS A 293 -4.43 5.30 -12.83
C CYS A 293 -4.21 6.09 -11.52
N VAL A 294 -3.56 7.25 -11.59
CA VAL A 294 -3.41 8.16 -10.45
C VAL A 294 -4.79 8.66 -10.00
N HIS A 295 -5.63 9.10 -10.93
CA HIS A 295 -7.00 9.54 -10.64
C HIS A 295 -7.84 8.43 -9.99
N ASP A 296 -7.79 7.21 -10.53
CA ASP A 296 -8.47 6.03 -9.97
C ASP A 296 -8.01 5.71 -8.54
N ALA A 297 -6.71 5.83 -8.27
CA ALA A 297 -6.18 5.62 -6.93
C ALA A 297 -6.72 6.65 -5.92
N VAL A 298 -6.75 7.93 -6.31
CA VAL A 298 -7.25 9.04 -5.48
C VAL A 298 -8.75 8.93 -5.23
N THR A 299 -9.54 8.61 -6.26
CA THR A 299 -11.01 8.59 -6.18
C THR A 299 -11.59 7.25 -5.74
N GLY A 300 -10.82 6.16 -5.80
CA GLY A 300 -11.31 4.79 -5.59
C GLY A 300 -12.02 4.55 -4.26
N GLY A 301 -11.63 5.25 -3.20
CA GLY A 301 -12.36 5.21 -1.92
C GLY A 301 -13.78 5.78 -2.03
N GLY A 302 -13.91 6.92 -2.70
CA GLY A 302 -15.19 7.56 -2.96
C GLY A 302 -16.11 6.74 -3.87
N GLN A 303 -15.54 6.07 -4.87
CA GLN A 303 -16.30 5.18 -5.78
C GLN A 303 -16.95 4.02 -5.01
N VAL A 304 -16.21 3.38 -4.08
CA VAL A 304 -16.78 2.31 -3.23
C VAL A 304 -17.92 2.84 -2.36
N VAL A 305 -17.76 4.03 -1.77
CA VAL A 305 -18.81 4.67 -0.95
C VAL A 305 -20.05 4.97 -1.80
N ALA A 306 -19.84 5.52 -3.00
CA ALA A 306 -20.95 5.85 -3.91
C ALA A 306 -21.75 4.60 -4.33
N LEU A 307 -21.10 3.48 -4.57
CA LEU A 307 -21.76 2.21 -4.90
C LEU A 307 -22.46 1.57 -3.69
N LYS A 308 -21.82 1.61 -2.51
CA LYS A 308 -22.41 1.03 -1.28
C LYS A 308 -23.58 1.84 -0.73
N LYS A 309 -23.63 3.14 -1.00
CA LYS A 309 -24.60 4.12 -0.46
C LYS A 309 -24.57 4.27 1.07
N THR A 310 -24.08 3.28 1.80
CA THR A 310 -23.97 3.27 3.27
C THR A 310 -22.61 2.75 3.70
N GLY A 311 -21.98 3.44 4.66
CA GLY A 311 -20.66 3.07 5.19
C GLY A 311 -19.52 3.32 4.21
N SER A 312 -18.38 2.69 4.46
CA SER A 312 -17.14 2.82 3.68
C SER A 312 -16.64 1.46 3.18
N ALA A 313 -15.51 1.44 2.46
CA ALA A 313 -14.78 0.21 2.15
C ALA A 313 -14.42 -0.53 3.45
N THR A 314 -14.46 -1.85 3.45
CA THR A 314 -14.20 -2.68 4.64
C THR A 314 -13.13 -3.74 4.39
N ILE A 315 -13.17 -4.40 3.25
CA ILE A 315 -12.28 -5.54 2.93
C ILE A 315 -10.84 -5.06 2.69
N ALA A 316 -10.61 -4.16 1.74
CA ALA A 316 -9.28 -3.68 1.41
C ALA A 316 -8.59 -2.93 2.57
N PRO A 317 -9.27 -2.06 3.35
CA PRO A 317 -8.70 -1.51 4.57
C PRO A 317 -8.27 -2.56 5.58
N ALA A 318 -9.05 -3.63 5.77
CA ALA A 318 -8.69 -4.69 6.69
C ALA A 318 -7.43 -5.44 6.24
N HIS A 319 -7.31 -5.76 4.96
CA HIS A 319 -6.07 -6.35 4.42
C HIS A 319 -4.86 -5.42 4.59
N ALA A 320 -5.05 -4.10 4.42
CA ALA A 320 -3.98 -3.14 4.66
C ALA A 320 -3.54 -3.09 6.14
N VAL A 321 -4.49 -3.21 7.09
CA VAL A 321 -4.15 -3.37 8.53
C VAL A 321 -3.36 -4.65 8.76
N ILE A 322 -3.77 -5.78 8.17
CA ILE A 322 -3.04 -7.05 8.30
C ILE A 322 -1.62 -6.91 7.74
N GLU A 323 -1.42 -6.22 6.62
CA GLU A 323 -0.08 -5.96 6.08
C GLU A 323 0.79 -5.17 7.07
N VAL A 324 0.26 -4.12 7.70
CA VAL A 324 0.98 -3.36 8.74
C VAL A 324 1.30 -4.24 9.95
N LEU A 325 0.37 -5.06 10.41
CA LEU A 325 0.59 -6.03 11.50
C LEU A 325 1.66 -7.06 11.14
N ASP A 326 1.71 -7.50 9.89
CA ASP A 326 2.73 -8.43 9.38
C ASP A 326 4.14 -7.83 9.42
N HIS A 327 4.28 -6.54 9.15
CA HIS A 327 5.55 -5.82 9.34
C HIS A 327 5.92 -5.71 10.83
N ILE A 328 4.97 -5.38 11.71
CA ILE A 328 5.20 -5.27 13.16
C ILE A 328 5.66 -6.61 13.75
N ARG A 329 5.06 -7.72 13.36
CA ARG A 329 5.40 -9.05 13.86
C ARG A 329 6.57 -9.72 13.13
N GLY A 330 7.14 -9.08 12.11
CA GLY A 330 8.28 -9.56 11.34
C GLY A 330 7.95 -10.66 10.33
N ALA A 331 6.69 -10.79 9.93
CA ALA A 331 6.26 -11.69 8.85
C ALA A 331 6.59 -11.11 7.48
N ARG A 332 6.65 -9.78 7.38
CA ARG A 332 7.09 -9.03 6.19
C ARG A 332 8.28 -8.16 6.51
N THR A 333 9.09 -7.89 5.50
CA THR A 333 10.28 -7.04 5.59
C THR A 333 10.20 -5.94 4.52
N GLY A 334 11.02 -4.89 4.69
CA GLY A 334 11.00 -3.73 3.81
C GLY A 334 10.13 -2.60 4.37
N PRO A 335 10.07 -1.46 3.68
CA PRO A 335 9.25 -0.35 4.09
C PRO A 335 7.79 -0.58 3.71
N VAL A 336 6.89 -0.10 4.55
CA VAL A 336 5.45 -0.07 4.34
C VAL A 336 4.95 1.36 4.51
N PRO A 337 4.07 1.88 3.62
CA PRO A 337 3.59 3.25 3.74
C PRO A 337 2.52 3.35 4.82
N VAL A 338 2.82 4.13 5.86
CA VAL A 338 1.93 4.43 6.99
C VAL A 338 2.01 5.91 7.36
N SER A 339 0.94 6.45 7.94
CA SER A 339 0.93 7.84 8.42
C SER A 339 1.63 7.94 9.77
N ILE A 340 2.65 8.80 9.86
CA ILE A 340 3.51 8.98 11.03
C ILE A 340 3.81 10.46 11.22
N LEU A 341 3.99 10.89 12.49
CA LEU A 341 4.45 12.23 12.80
C LEU A 341 5.88 12.44 12.30
N LEU A 342 6.06 13.37 11.36
CA LEU A 342 7.36 13.73 10.80
C LEU A 342 8.08 14.74 11.71
N ARG A 343 9.41 14.62 11.79
CA ARG A 343 10.31 15.47 12.59
C ARG A 343 11.49 15.96 11.77
N GLY A 344 11.27 16.27 10.49
CA GLY A 344 12.29 16.76 9.56
C GLY A 344 12.43 15.91 8.32
N GLU A 345 11.87 14.71 8.29
CA GLU A 345 11.88 13.87 7.10
C GLU A 345 11.14 14.60 5.96
N TYR A 346 11.68 14.54 4.75
CA TYR A 346 11.22 15.30 3.58
C TYR A 346 11.20 16.83 3.78
N GLY A 347 11.92 17.37 4.79
CA GLY A 347 11.86 18.78 5.20
C GLY A 347 10.54 19.16 5.86
N ILE A 348 9.74 18.19 6.33
CA ILE A 348 8.42 18.38 6.94
C ILE A 348 8.52 18.12 8.44
N HIS A 349 7.97 19.02 9.25
CA HIS A 349 7.98 18.93 10.72
C HIS A 349 6.55 18.95 11.27
N ASP A 350 6.33 18.29 12.39
CA ASP A 350 5.14 18.39 13.25
C ASP A 350 3.80 18.11 12.54
N VAL A 351 3.82 17.25 11.51
CA VAL A 351 2.64 16.81 10.77
C VAL A 351 2.66 15.28 10.66
N VAL A 352 1.52 14.65 10.87
CA VAL A 352 1.31 13.24 10.54
C VAL A 352 1.05 13.12 9.05
N LEU A 353 1.85 12.32 8.37
CA LEU A 353 1.79 12.16 6.92
C LEU A 353 2.17 10.76 6.50
N GLY A 354 1.56 10.26 5.42
CA GLY A 354 1.86 8.95 4.84
C GLY A 354 3.24 8.91 4.22
N VAL A 355 4.12 8.06 4.75
CA VAL A 355 5.51 7.88 4.30
C VAL A 355 5.94 6.42 4.41
N PRO A 356 6.96 5.97 3.64
CA PRO A 356 7.48 4.62 3.76
C PRO A 356 8.23 4.46 5.08
N ALA A 357 7.87 3.46 5.86
CA ALA A 357 8.46 3.21 7.16
C ALA A 357 8.84 1.74 7.36
N PHE A 358 9.97 1.50 7.97
CA PHE A 358 10.34 0.18 8.50
C PHE A 358 9.69 0.03 9.87
N LEU A 359 8.93 -1.03 10.04
CA LEU A 359 8.24 -1.35 11.28
C LEU A 359 8.82 -2.60 11.93
N GLY A 360 8.61 -2.75 13.22
CA GLY A 360 9.01 -3.91 14.00
C GLY A 360 8.25 -4.00 15.32
N ALA A 361 8.72 -4.86 16.20
CA ALA A 361 8.05 -5.17 17.47
C ALA A 361 7.86 -3.98 18.43
N THR A 362 8.54 -2.88 18.17
CA THR A 362 8.42 -1.62 18.95
C THR A 362 7.71 -0.50 18.17
N GLY A 363 7.11 -0.81 17.02
CA GLY A 363 6.47 0.14 16.13
C GLY A 363 7.44 0.64 15.06
N LEU A 364 7.52 1.95 14.84
CA LEU A 364 8.42 2.58 13.87
C LEU A 364 9.88 2.33 14.24
N LEU A 365 10.64 1.80 13.30
CA LEU A 365 12.10 1.63 13.42
C LEU A 365 12.84 2.76 12.67
N LYS A 366 12.36 3.10 11.47
CA LYS A 366 12.98 4.10 10.61
C LYS A 366 12.00 4.53 9.52
N ILE A 367 12.01 5.81 9.14
CA ILE A 367 11.39 6.31 7.91
C ILE A 367 12.40 6.21 6.77
N GLU A 368 11.96 5.78 5.60
CA GLU A 368 12.74 5.79 4.39
C GLU A 368 12.38 7.01 3.55
N GLU A 369 13.35 7.91 3.36
CA GLU A 369 13.17 9.04 2.48
C GLU A 369 13.48 8.63 1.03
N LEU A 370 12.44 8.57 0.20
CA LEU A 370 12.56 8.32 -1.22
C LEU A 370 13.07 9.58 -1.94
N ARG A 371 13.86 9.38 -2.98
CA ARG A 371 14.13 10.48 -3.92
C ARG A 371 12.86 10.75 -4.73
N LEU A 372 12.28 11.91 -4.53
CA LEU A 372 11.12 12.41 -5.24
C LEU A 372 11.55 13.40 -6.32
N ASN A 373 10.80 13.49 -7.41
CA ASN A 373 10.96 14.59 -8.37
C ASN A 373 10.35 15.90 -7.81
N ALA A 374 10.51 17.02 -8.54
CA ALA A 374 10.06 18.33 -8.06
C ALA A 374 8.54 18.38 -7.84
N THR A 375 7.76 17.78 -8.73
CA THR A 375 6.29 17.73 -8.64
C THR A 375 5.84 16.87 -7.45
N GLU A 376 6.42 15.70 -7.28
CA GLU A 376 6.11 14.78 -6.17
C GLU A 376 6.47 15.42 -4.82
N THR A 377 7.62 16.11 -4.76
CA THR A 377 8.03 16.86 -3.56
C THR A 377 7.04 17.98 -3.25
N HIS A 378 6.63 18.75 -4.26
CA HIS A 378 5.63 19.80 -4.10
C HIS A 378 4.29 19.24 -3.60
N ASN A 379 3.81 18.14 -4.19
CA ASN A 379 2.55 17.49 -3.79
C ASN A 379 2.60 17.01 -2.33
N LEU A 380 3.74 16.44 -1.91
CA LEU A 380 3.93 15.99 -0.54
C LEU A 380 3.92 17.17 0.46
N GLN A 381 4.57 18.27 0.11
CA GLN A 381 4.56 19.49 0.92
C GLN A 381 3.17 20.13 0.98
N ALA A 382 2.45 20.16 -0.15
CA ALA A 382 1.06 20.65 -0.21
C ALA A 382 0.12 19.81 0.68
N ALA A 383 0.28 18.48 0.67
CA ALA A 383 -0.45 17.58 1.56
C ALA A 383 -0.20 17.91 3.04
N ALA A 384 1.05 18.16 3.41
CA ALA A 384 1.41 18.56 4.78
C ALA A 384 0.80 19.91 5.17
N ALA A 385 0.83 20.89 4.27
CA ALA A 385 0.23 22.20 4.48
C ALA A 385 -1.29 22.11 4.69
N ALA A 386 -1.98 21.31 3.86
CA ALA A 386 -3.42 21.09 3.98
C ALA A 386 -3.82 20.42 5.31
N ILE A 387 -3.01 19.51 5.83
CA ILE A 387 -3.26 18.90 7.15
C ILE A 387 -3.07 19.95 8.26
N ARG A 388 -2.01 20.78 8.20
CA ARG A 388 -1.79 21.86 9.17
C ARG A 388 -2.97 22.82 9.21
N GLU A 389 -3.42 23.28 8.05
CA GLU A 389 -4.57 24.18 7.96
C GLU A 389 -5.82 23.57 8.62
N ARG A 390 -6.11 22.30 8.34
CA ARG A 390 -7.27 21.60 8.93
C ARG A 390 -7.18 21.40 10.44
N LEU A 391 -5.98 21.35 10.98
CA LEU A 391 -5.71 21.18 12.41
C LEU A 391 -5.45 22.51 13.13
N GLY A 392 -5.37 23.63 12.40
CA GLY A 392 -5.04 24.94 12.96
C GLY A 392 -3.62 25.01 13.53
N LEU A 393 -2.65 24.38 12.85
CA LEU A 393 -1.23 24.26 13.26
C LEU A 393 -0.36 25.28 12.53
#